data_5aac5c62659a26f3ac027d61b66e7295
#
_entry.id   5aac5c62659a26f3ac027d61b66e7295
#
_cell.length_a   1.000
_cell.length_b   1.000
_cell.length_c   1.000
_cell.angle_alpha   90.00
_cell.angle_beta   90.00
_cell.angle_gamma   90.00
#
_symmetry.space_group_name_H-M   'P 1'
#
loop_
_entity.id
_entity.type
_entity.pdbx_description
1 polymer ?
#
loop_
_entity_poly.entity_id
_entity_poly.type
_entity_poly.pdbx_seq_one_letter_code
_entity_poly.pdbx_strand_id
1 'polypeptide(L)'
;MMNFVATVYTRLFQLLAVPTIALAVITTLSSLGNQADTGKIFRHAIVYTLLTTIAAAAVGLVLYNIVAPGNLPTDMVLSGTSELPQNLEQTTYYDHILGVIPNNIIKPFAEGNVLSILLLAAAAGIALAKMPQSNKKEVVVKGLLGLQDLLFMLIRGLIWALPLGIVAFAAQLSAQFSAGIVMDSLGKYVAIILGGNVIQFFIVLPLFLLARGINPVRTLSKMMPAVLMALFTKSSAATLPVTMNTAETRMGVSNKVSRFVLPICTTINMNGCAAFILVTSLFLMQNGGIQLSLSTMILWLFISVLSAVGNAGVPMGCYFLTLSLMSGMNAPIGIMGIILPIYTIIDMIETAENVWSDSCVCAMVDKDMQKSA
;
A
#
# COMPACT_ATOMS: atom_id res chain seq x y z
N MET A 1 -28.85 11.43 8.01
CA MET A 1 -28.59 10.03 8.44
C MET A 1 -27.40 9.43 7.70
N MET A 2 -27.33 9.45 6.37
CA MET A 2 -26.21 8.90 5.60
C MET A 2 -24.85 9.56 5.91
N ASN A 3 -24.82 10.90 6.07
CA ASN A 3 -23.60 11.61 6.49
C ASN A 3 -23.08 11.14 7.85
N PHE A 4 -23.96 10.88 8.80
CA PHE A 4 -23.57 10.35 10.10
C PHE A 4 -22.95 8.96 9.99
N VAL A 5 -23.56 8.04 9.23
CA VAL A 5 -23.03 6.70 9.01
C VAL A 5 -21.65 6.75 8.33
N ALA A 6 -21.51 7.55 7.27
CA ALA A 6 -20.26 7.74 6.58
C ALA A 6 -19.15 8.28 7.52
N THR A 7 -19.46 9.30 8.33
CA THR A 7 -18.53 9.89 9.30
C THR A 7 -18.11 8.88 10.36
N VAL A 8 -19.05 8.11 10.91
CA VAL A 8 -18.74 7.04 11.89
C VAL A 8 -17.81 6.01 11.27
N TYR A 9 -18.09 5.58 10.04
CA TYR A 9 -17.24 4.64 9.31
C TYR A 9 -15.83 5.17 9.13
N THR A 10 -15.68 6.38 8.62
CA THR A 10 -14.37 7.03 8.44
C THR A 10 -13.59 7.08 9.75
N ARG A 11 -14.22 7.50 10.86
CA ARG A 11 -13.56 7.55 12.18
C ARG A 11 -13.12 6.17 12.70
N LEU A 12 -13.93 5.14 12.49
CA LEU A 12 -13.57 3.77 12.90
C LEU A 12 -12.36 3.24 12.13
N PHE A 13 -12.26 3.56 10.84
CA PHE A 13 -11.08 3.19 10.06
C PHE A 13 -9.83 3.96 10.46
N GLN A 14 -9.94 5.27 10.68
CA GLN A 14 -8.85 6.11 11.19
C GLN A 14 -8.33 5.58 12.55
N LEU A 15 -9.24 5.17 13.44
CA LEU A 15 -8.89 4.61 14.74
C LEU A 15 -7.97 3.38 14.63
N LEU A 16 -8.21 2.51 13.65
CA LEU A 16 -7.46 1.26 13.47
C LEU A 16 -6.24 1.42 12.56
N ALA A 17 -6.24 2.41 11.66
CA ALA A 17 -5.20 2.56 10.65
C ALA A 17 -3.82 2.81 11.27
N VAL A 18 -3.70 3.81 12.14
CA VAL A 18 -2.43 4.22 12.77
C VAL A 18 -1.74 3.08 13.53
N PRO A 19 -2.37 2.39 14.49
CA PRO A 19 -1.73 1.30 15.21
C PRO A 19 -1.44 0.10 14.31
N THR A 20 -2.26 -0.16 13.30
CA THR A 20 -2.04 -1.26 12.35
C THR A 20 -0.79 -1.00 11.50
N ILE A 21 -0.61 0.20 10.98
CA ILE A 21 0.57 0.61 10.20
C ILE A 21 1.84 0.42 11.05
N ALA A 22 1.83 0.94 12.28
CA ALA A 22 2.98 0.84 13.17
C ALA A 22 3.38 -0.63 13.42
N LEU A 23 2.41 -1.46 13.83
CA LEU A 23 2.67 -2.87 14.10
C LEU A 23 3.10 -3.64 12.85
N ALA A 24 2.47 -3.40 11.70
CA ALA A 24 2.83 -4.08 10.44
C ALA A 24 4.28 -3.78 10.03
N VAL A 25 4.72 -2.52 10.11
CA VAL A 25 6.10 -2.14 9.78
C VAL A 25 7.09 -2.75 10.78
N ILE A 26 6.81 -2.66 12.08
CA ILE A 26 7.68 -3.22 13.13
C ILE A 26 7.84 -4.73 12.95
N THR A 27 6.73 -5.47 12.83
CA THR A 27 6.76 -6.94 12.72
C THR A 27 7.42 -7.40 11.43
N THR A 28 7.12 -6.77 10.31
CA THR A 28 7.76 -7.06 9.03
C THR A 28 9.26 -6.86 9.10
N LEU A 29 9.73 -5.68 9.52
CA LEU A 29 11.17 -5.39 9.60
C LEU A 29 11.88 -6.24 10.65
N SER A 30 11.24 -6.57 11.77
CA SER A 30 11.81 -7.44 12.80
C SER A 30 12.03 -8.87 12.31
N SER A 31 11.17 -9.37 11.42
CA SER A 31 11.30 -10.71 10.85
C SER A 31 12.49 -10.84 9.89
N LEU A 32 12.92 -9.73 9.28
CA LEU A 32 14.03 -9.71 8.34
C LEU A 32 15.38 -10.03 8.99
N GLY A 33 15.55 -9.76 10.29
CA GLY A 33 16.81 -9.98 11.01
C GLY A 33 17.11 -11.44 11.42
N ASN A 34 16.13 -12.34 11.36
CA ASN A 34 16.28 -13.71 11.86
C ASN A 34 16.90 -14.72 10.88
N GLN A 35 17.33 -14.30 9.70
CA GLN A 35 17.68 -15.22 8.62
C GLN A 35 19.09 -14.99 8.04
N ALA A 36 20.09 -14.93 8.91
CA ALA A 36 21.49 -14.68 8.55
C ALA A 36 22.08 -15.68 7.51
N ASP A 37 21.61 -16.93 7.50
CA ASP A 37 22.10 -17.97 6.59
C ASP A 37 21.61 -17.87 5.14
N THR A 38 20.62 -17.01 4.88
CA THR A 38 20.03 -16.79 3.55
C THR A 38 20.30 -15.39 2.99
N GLY A 39 21.36 -14.76 3.45
CA GLY A 39 21.68 -13.36 3.13
C GLY A 39 21.68 -13.00 1.62
N LYS A 40 22.11 -13.91 0.74
CA LYS A 40 22.05 -13.68 -0.71
C LYS A 40 20.61 -13.68 -1.23
N ILE A 41 19.80 -14.68 -0.86
CA ILE A 41 18.39 -14.79 -1.25
C ILE A 41 17.64 -13.54 -0.79
N PHE A 42 17.84 -13.15 0.48
CA PHE A 42 17.25 -11.97 1.08
C PHE A 42 17.60 -10.69 0.31
N ARG A 43 18.90 -10.47 0.04
CA ARG A 43 19.35 -9.28 -0.68
C ARG A 43 18.72 -9.18 -2.07
N HIS A 44 18.66 -10.29 -2.84
CA HIS A 44 18.02 -10.30 -4.14
C HIS A 44 16.52 -10.06 -4.05
N ALA A 45 15.84 -10.67 -3.09
CA ALA A 45 14.41 -10.45 -2.86
C ALA A 45 14.10 -8.98 -2.57
N ILE A 46 14.83 -8.34 -1.64
CA ILE A 46 14.65 -6.93 -1.31
C ILE A 46 14.92 -6.02 -2.51
N VAL A 47 16.02 -6.26 -3.24
CA VAL A 47 16.37 -5.43 -4.40
C VAL A 47 15.30 -5.52 -5.47
N TYR A 48 14.81 -6.73 -5.82
CA TYR A 48 13.75 -6.88 -6.82
C TYR A 48 12.43 -6.29 -6.35
N THR A 49 12.05 -6.50 -5.09
CA THR A 49 10.86 -5.88 -4.49
C THR A 49 10.92 -4.36 -4.60
N LEU A 50 12.01 -3.74 -4.17
CA LEU A 50 12.13 -2.28 -4.25
C LEU A 50 12.10 -1.79 -5.69
N LEU A 51 12.80 -2.46 -6.62
CA LEU A 51 12.82 -2.06 -8.03
C LEU A 51 11.44 -2.16 -8.67
N THR A 52 10.70 -3.25 -8.44
CA THR A 52 9.36 -3.43 -9.01
C THR A 52 8.34 -2.46 -8.40
N THR A 53 8.44 -2.19 -7.09
CA THR A 53 7.55 -1.27 -6.39
C THR A 53 7.82 0.19 -6.79
N ILE A 54 9.08 0.59 -6.91
CA ILE A 54 9.47 1.92 -7.43
C ILE A 54 8.99 2.08 -8.88
N ALA A 55 9.15 1.05 -9.71
CA ALA A 55 8.69 1.07 -11.09
C ALA A 55 7.15 1.26 -11.18
N ALA A 56 6.38 0.56 -10.34
CA ALA A 56 4.93 0.72 -10.26
C ALA A 56 4.52 2.15 -9.88
N ALA A 57 5.13 2.68 -8.83
CA ALA A 57 4.90 4.07 -8.41
C ALA A 57 5.30 5.07 -9.51
N ALA A 58 6.43 4.84 -10.20
CA ALA A 58 6.88 5.68 -11.31
C ALA A 58 5.91 5.65 -12.49
N VAL A 59 5.35 4.49 -12.85
CA VAL A 59 4.29 4.38 -13.86
C VAL A 59 3.07 5.19 -13.45
N GLY A 60 2.62 5.07 -12.19
CA GLY A 60 1.52 5.87 -11.66
C GLY A 60 1.80 7.38 -11.76
N LEU A 61 3.02 7.81 -11.42
CA LEU A 61 3.44 9.21 -11.52
C LEU A 61 3.43 9.72 -12.96
N VAL A 62 3.98 8.94 -13.89
CA VAL A 62 4.01 9.30 -15.31
C VAL A 62 2.58 9.43 -15.86
N LEU A 63 1.71 8.46 -15.56
CA LEU A 63 0.31 8.53 -15.99
C LEU A 63 -0.42 9.71 -15.36
N TYR A 64 -0.15 10.03 -14.09
CA TYR A 64 -0.74 11.19 -13.41
C TYR A 64 -0.42 12.49 -14.15
N ASN A 65 0.83 12.67 -14.58
CA ASN A 65 1.25 13.87 -15.32
C ASN A 65 0.70 13.90 -16.77
N ILE A 66 0.58 12.75 -17.44
CA ILE A 66 0.08 12.69 -18.84
C ILE A 66 -1.44 12.91 -18.88
N VAL A 67 -2.17 12.22 -18.01
CA VAL A 67 -3.65 12.26 -18.01
C VAL A 67 -4.16 13.51 -17.32
N ALA A 68 -3.42 14.03 -16.34
CA ALA A 68 -3.71 15.25 -15.58
C ALA A 68 -5.18 15.26 -15.09
N PRO A 69 -5.54 14.50 -14.04
CA PRO A 69 -6.89 14.51 -13.51
C PRO A 69 -7.23 15.91 -13.02
N GLY A 70 -8.38 16.44 -13.47
CA GLY A 70 -8.85 17.75 -13.03
C GLY A 70 -9.20 17.77 -11.54
N ASN A 71 -9.54 18.97 -11.04
CA ASN A 71 -10.05 19.11 -9.69
C ASN A 71 -11.54 18.74 -9.62
N LEU A 72 -11.97 18.21 -8.50
CA LEU A 72 -13.37 18.02 -8.16
C LEU A 72 -14.01 19.37 -7.81
N PRO A 73 -15.34 19.53 -7.94
CA PRO A 73 -16.04 20.72 -7.51
C PRO A 73 -15.80 21.05 -6.02
N THR A 74 -15.63 22.33 -5.72
CA THR A 74 -15.26 22.81 -4.37
C THR A 74 -16.25 22.37 -3.30
N ASP A 75 -17.53 22.29 -3.64
CA ASP A 75 -18.59 21.86 -2.72
C ASP A 75 -18.40 20.42 -2.24
N MET A 76 -17.81 19.56 -3.07
CA MET A 76 -17.49 18.18 -2.72
C MET A 76 -16.25 18.09 -1.83
N VAL A 77 -15.28 18.93 -2.10
CA VAL A 77 -14.05 19.00 -1.31
C VAL A 77 -14.35 19.50 0.09
N LEU A 78 -15.20 20.53 0.22
CA LEU A 78 -15.56 21.15 1.50
C LEU A 78 -16.52 20.32 2.35
N SER A 79 -17.37 19.49 1.76
CA SER A 79 -18.31 18.63 2.51
C SER A 79 -17.62 17.57 3.38
N GLY A 80 -16.34 17.34 3.19
CA GLY A 80 -15.51 16.37 3.95
C GLY A 80 -14.49 17.00 4.89
N THR A 81 -14.34 18.33 4.91
CA THR A 81 -13.36 19.02 5.74
C THR A 81 -14.00 19.68 6.95
N SER A 82 -13.62 19.24 8.14
CA SER A 82 -13.68 20.09 9.31
C SER A 82 -12.58 21.14 9.13
N GLU A 83 -12.98 22.41 8.87
CA GLU A 83 -12.14 23.62 8.81
C GLU A 83 -10.74 23.45 8.18
N LEU A 84 -10.58 23.98 6.96
CA LEU A 84 -9.26 24.18 6.37
C LEU A 84 -8.44 25.09 7.29
N PRO A 85 -7.20 24.71 7.67
CA PRO A 85 -6.29 25.61 8.35
C PRO A 85 -5.99 26.81 7.44
N GLN A 86 -6.34 28.03 7.87
CA GLN A 86 -6.18 29.27 7.10
C GLN A 86 -4.71 29.72 6.92
N ASN A 87 -3.74 28.99 7.41
CA ASN A 87 -2.32 29.33 7.30
C ASN A 87 -1.51 28.20 6.68
N LEU A 88 -1.58 28.09 5.36
CA LEU A 88 -0.50 27.49 4.58
C LEU A 88 0.62 28.53 4.45
N GLU A 89 1.30 28.84 5.57
CA GLU A 89 2.61 29.46 5.50
C GLU A 89 3.51 28.60 4.63
N GLN A 90 4.33 29.22 3.81
CA GLN A 90 5.32 28.57 2.96
C GLN A 90 6.29 27.81 3.86
N THR A 91 5.91 26.58 4.27
CA THR A 91 6.80 25.72 5.04
C THR A 91 7.97 25.35 4.16
N THR A 92 9.15 25.70 4.61
CA THR A 92 10.42 25.40 3.92
C THR A 92 10.59 23.88 3.86
N TYR A 93 11.26 23.37 2.82
CA TYR A 93 11.58 21.94 2.67
C TYR A 93 12.19 21.32 3.94
N TYR A 94 12.98 22.10 4.68
CA TYR A 94 13.57 21.71 5.96
C TYR A 94 12.52 21.51 7.07
N ASP A 95 11.46 22.32 7.09
CA ASP A 95 10.39 22.22 8.11
C ASP A 95 9.58 20.95 7.91
N HIS A 96 9.38 20.50 6.66
CA HIS A 96 8.75 19.23 6.37
C HIS A 96 9.59 18.06 6.88
N ILE A 97 10.92 18.08 6.66
CA ILE A 97 11.82 17.02 7.15
C ILE A 97 11.87 17.02 8.68
N LEU A 98 11.96 18.19 9.30
CA LEU A 98 11.96 18.32 10.77
C LEU A 98 10.63 17.87 11.36
N GLY A 99 9.51 18.16 10.69
CA GLY A 99 8.17 17.71 11.11
C GLY A 99 7.98 16.17 11.08
N VAL A 100 8.79 15.45 10.30
CA VAL A 100 8.77 13.97 10.27
C VAL A 100 9.50 13.37 11.47
N ILE A 101 10.51 14.08 12.03
CA ILE A 101 11.28 13.59 13.16
C ILE A 101 10.61 14.03 14.47
N PRO A 102 9.91 13.12 15.18
CA PRO A 102 9.18 13.53 16.38
C PRO A 102 10.11 13.70 17.59
N ASN A 103 9.83 14.70 18.40
CA ASN A 103 10.50 14.90 19.68
C ASN A 103 9.87 14.09 20.84
N ASN A 104 8.79 13.37 20.56
CA ASN A 104 8.06 12.55 21.53
C ASN A 104 7.44 11.35 20.78
N ILE A 105 7.57 10.15 21.36
CA ILE A 105 7.09 8.91 20.76
C ILE A 105 5.56 8.84 20.70
N ILE A 106 4.86 9.42 21.67
CA ILE A 106 3.39 9.32 21.79
C ILE A 106 2.69 10.33 20.88
N LYS A 107 3.27 11.52 20.72
CA LYS A 107 2.68 12.63 19.98
C LYS A 107 2.26 12.26 18.55
N PRO A 108 3.07 11.57 17.72
CA PRO A 108 2.67 11.15 16.38
C PRO A 108 1.44 10.25 16.36
N PHE A 109 1.30 9.36 17.35
CA PHE A 109 0.13 8.47 17.46
C PHE A 109 -1.13 9.24 17.86
N ALA A 110 -1.00 10.23 18.75
CA ALA A 110 -2.13 11.08 19.19
C ALA A 110 -2.60 12.03 18.08
N GLU A 111 -1.68 12.56 17.28
CA GLU A 111 -1.96 13.49 16.18
C GLU A 111 -2.21 12.77 14.84
N GLY A 112 -1.97 11.45 14.75
CA GLY A 112 -2.09 10.69 13.51
C GLY A 112 -1.03 11.03 12.46
N ASN A 113 0.17 11.53 12.88
CA ASN A 113 1.26 11.83 11.97
C ASN A 113 1.92 10.54 11.47
N VAL A 114 1.42 10.02 10.35
CA VAL A 114 1.82 8.71 9.82
C VAL A 114 3.28 8.69 9.38
N LEU A 115 3.84 9.76 8.85
CA LEU A 115 5.25 9.80 8.44
C LEU A 115 6.18 9.60 9.65
N SER A 116 5.91 10.30 10.74
CA SER A 116 6.64 10.12 12.00
C SER A 116 6.46 8.71 12.57
N ILE A 117 5.24 8.15 12.48
CA ILE A 117 4.93 6.78 12.91
C ILE A 117 5.71 5.76 12.08
N LEU A 118 5.76 5.91 10.75
CA LEU A 118 6.54 5.06 9.86
C LEU A 118 8.03 5.10 10.21
N LEU A 119 8.58 6.29 10.47
CA LEU A 119 9.97 6.46 10.91
C LEU A 119 10.25 5.73 12.23
N LEU A 120 9.40 5.93 13.24
CA LEU A 120 9.52 5.27 14.54
C LEU A 120 9.37 3.75 14.42
N ALA A 121 8.40 3.29 13.66
CA ALA A 121 8.14 1.87 13.42
C ALA A 121 9.29 1.20 12.66
N ALA A 122 9.85 1.87 11.66
CA ALA A 122 11.03 1.38 10.96
C ALA A 122 12.24 1.29 11.88
N ALA A 123 12.50 2.31 12.68
CA ALA A 123 13.59 2.30 13.65
C ALA A 123 13.43 1.17 14.69
N ALA A 124 12.22 0.99 15.24
CA ALA A 124 11.92 -0.08 16.18
C ALA A 124 12.05 -1.47 15.55
N GLY A 125 11.54 -1.66 14.34
CA GLY A 125 11.64 -2.92 13.60
C GLY A 125 13.08 -3.30 13.28
N ILE A 126 13.92 -2.34 12.82
CA ILE A 126 15.35 -2.55 12.58
C ILE A 126 16.10 -2.85 13.90
N ALA A 127 15.78 -2.16 14.98
CA ALA A 127 16.38 -2.42 16.29
C ALA A 127 16.05 -3.85 16.76
N LEU A 128 14.80 -4.28 16.65
CA LEU A 128 14.38 -5.65 16.97
C LEU A 128 15.06 -6.68 16.06
N ALA A 129 15.20 -6.38 14.77
CA ALA A 129 15.92 -7.24 13.82
C ALA A 129 17.37 -7.50 14.29
N LYS A 130 18.06 -6.44 14.71
CA LYS A 130 19.47 -6.48 15.17
C LYS A 130 19.65 -6.97 16.61
N MET A 131 18.59 -7.02 17.41
CA MET A 131 18.64 -7.50 18.79
C MET A 131 19.11 -8.96 18.84
N PRO A 132 20.05 -9.35 19.72
CA PRO A 132 20.48 -10.75 19.89
C PRO A 132 19.30 -11.67 20.20
N GLN A 133 19.38 -12.90 19.72
CA GLN A 133 18.37 -13.93 20.02
C GLN A 133 18.33 -14.17 21.54
N SER A 134 17.16 -13.98 22.12
CA SER A 134 16.93 -14.14 23.55
C SER A 134 15.42 -14.33 23.82
N ASN A 135 15.09 -14.93 24.97
CA ASN A 135 13.70 -15.02 25.41
C ASN A 135 12.98 -13.66 25.44
N LYS A 136 13.71 -12.57 25.77
CA LYS A 136 13.14 -11.22 25.78
C LYS A 136 12.72 -10.77 24.38
N LYS A 137 13.57 -10.99 23.36
CA LYS A 137 13.25 -10.70 21.96
C LYS A 137 12.03 -11.50 21.51
N GLU A 138 12.00 -12.78 21.79
CA GLU A 138 10.92 -13.67 21.39
C GLU A 138 9.58 -13.26 22.00
N VAL A 139 9.54 -12.91 23.29
CA VAL A 139 8.34 -12.41 23.97
C VAL A 139 7.84 -11.11 23.34
N VAL A 140 8.74 -10.16 23.07
CA VAL A 140 8.38 -8.88 22.43
C VAL A 140 7.80 -9.12 21.04
N VAL A 141 8.46 -9.92 20.18
CA VAL A 141 7.98 -10.21 18.83
C VAL A 141 6.63 -10.93 18.86
N LYS A 142 6.47 -11.96 19.72
CA LYS A 142 5.17 -12.66 19.87
C LYS A 142 4.07 -11.73 20.37
N GLY A 143 4.37 -10.82 21.29
CA GLY A 143 3.42 -9.82 21.79
C GLY A 143 2.98 -8.86 20.67
N LEU A 144 3.90 -8.36 19.85
CA LEU A 144 3.59 -7.48 18.73
C LEU A 144 2.76 -8.20 17.64
N LEU A 145 3.08 -9.45 17.33
CA LEU A 145 2.28 -10.27 16.41
C LEU A 145 0.86 -10.51 16.94
N GLY A 146 0.72 -10.82 18.25
CA GLY A 146 -0.59 -10.98 18.87
C GLY A 146 -1.44 -9.71 18.85
N LEU A 147 -0.81 -8.53 19.07
CA LEU A 147 -1.50 -7.24 18.92
C LEU A 147 -1.88 -6.96 17.46
N GLN A 148 -1.05 -7.33 16.51
CA GLN A 148 -1.35 -7.20 15.08
C GLN A 148 -2.55 -8.08 14.70
N ASP A 149 -2.59 -9.34 15.16
CA ASP A 149 -3.72 -10.26 14.92
C ASP A 149 -5.02 -9.72 15.51
N LEU A 150 -4.96 -9.11 16.70
CA LEU A 150 -6.12 -8.46 17.33
C LEU A 150 -6.64 -7.31 16.46
N LEU A 151 -5.76 -6.44 15.98
CA LEU A 151 -6.16 -5.32 15.11
C LEU A 151 -6.75 -5.84 13.79
N PHE A 152 -6.18 -6.88 13.19
CA PHE A 152 -6.73 -7.49 11.99
C PHE A 152 -8.11 -8.11 12.21
N MET A 153 -8.38 -8.65 13.39
CA MET A 153 -9.72 -9.14 13.74
C MET A 153 -10.73 -7.97 13.80
N LEU A 154 -10.35 -6.82 14.39
CA LEU A 154 -11.20 -5.62 14.41
C LEU A 154 -11.43 -5.07 13.00
N ILE A 155 -10.39 -5.02 12.16
CA ILE A 155 -10.51 -4.60 10.74
C ILE A 155 -11.47 -5.54 9.98
N ARG A 156 -11.38 -6.86 10.17
CA ARG A 156 -12.33 -7.81 9.55
C ARG A 156 -13.77 -7.53 9.95
N GLY A 157 -14.02 -7.16 11.22
CA GLY A 157 -15.34 -6.73 11.69
C GLY A 157 -15.85 -5.48 10.95
N LEU A 158 -14.98 -4.49 10.75
CA LEU A 158 -15.31 -3.28 9.97
C LEU A 158 -15.56 -3.61 8.49
N ILE A 159 -14.75 -4.49 7.89
CA ILE A 159 -14.94 -4.93 6.50
C ILE A 159 -16.26 -5.70 6.34
N TRP A 160 -16.65 -6.49 7.33
CA TRP A 160 -17.95 -7.18 7.31
C TRP A 160 -19.12 -6.18 7.27
N ALA A 161 -19.01 -5.08 7.99
CA ALA A 161 -20.00 -4.00 7.98
C ALA A 161 -19.81 -3.00 6.80
N LEU A 162 -18.79 -3.18 5.94
CA LEU A 162 -18.46 -2.30 4.81
C LEU A 162 -19.63 -2.01 3.86
N PRO A 163 -20.55 -2.95 3.53
CA PRO A 163 -21.70 -2.67 2.67
C PRO A 163 -22.55 -1.48 3.15
N LEU A 164 -22.69 -1.30 4.47
CA LEU A 164 -23.42 -0.15 5.05
C LEU A 164 -22.67 1.16 4.78
N GLY A 165 -21.36 1.16 4.93
CA GLY A 165 -20.50 2.31 4.61
C GLY A 165 -20.58 2.67 3.12
N ILE A 166 -20.49 1.67 2.23
CA ILE A 166 -20.58 1.87 0.78
C ILE A 166 -21.92 2.51 0.39
N VAL A 167 -23.04 2.01 0.92
CA VAL A 167 -24.36 2.60 0.66
C VAL A 167 -24.42 4.05 1.12
N ALA A 168 -23.87 4.36 2.30
CA ALA A 168 -23.86 5.73 2.82
C ALA A 168 -23.01 6.67 1.95
N PHE A 169 -21.81 6.24 1.52
CA PHE A 169 -20.96 7.03 0.64
C PHE A 169 -21.54 7.15 -0.78
N ALA A 170 -22.11 6.07 -1.33
CA ALA A 170 -22.78 6.10 -2.63
C ALA A 170 -24.00 7.06 -2.64
N ALA A 171 -24.76 7.10 -1.54
CA ALA A 171 -25.88 8.05 -1.40
C ALA A 171 -25.39 9.50 -1.34
N GLN A 172 -24.27 9.78 -0.64
CA GLN A 172 -23.63 11.11 -0.67
C GLN A 172 -23.19 11.49 -2.08
N LEU A 173 -22.52 10.55 -2.77
CA LEU A 173 -22.03 10.73 -4.12
C LEU A 173 -23.17 11.00 -5.10
N SER A 174 -24.23 10.20 -5.07
CA SER A 174 -25.38 10.38 -5.99
C SER A 174 -26.08 11.71 -5.82
N ALA A 175 -26.14 12.27 -4.62
CA ALA A 175 -26.65 13.61 -4.37
C ALA A 175 -25.78 14.72 -5.00
N GLN A 176 -24.50 14.44 -5.24
CA GLN A 176 -23.51 15.38 -5.79
C GLN A 176 -23.24 15.16 -7.29
N PHE A 177 -23.72 14.07 -7.88
CA PHE A 177 -23.47 13.69 -9.29
C PHE A 177 -24.10 14.61 -10.34
N SER A 178 -24.74 15.70 -9.96
CA SER A 178 -25.43 16.61 -10.90
C SER A 178 -24.50 17.39 -11.85
N ALA A 179 -23.18 17.32 -11.69
CA ALA A 179 -22.21 18.02 -12.54
C ALA A 179 -21.33 17.04 -13.30
N GLY A 180 -21.40 17.05 -14.64
CA GLY A 180 -20.57 16.22 -15.52
C GLY A 180 -19.06 16.32 -15.29
N ILE A 181 -18.59 17.38 -14.63
CA ILE A 181 -17.19 17.63 -14.23
C ILE A 181 -16.66 16.55 -13.28
N VAL A 182 -17.50 16.03 -12.39
CA VAL A 182 -17.12 14.97 -11.44
C VAL A 182 -16.74 13.70 -12.16
N MET A 183 -17.51 13.34 -13.20
CA MET A 183 -17.26 12.14 -13.98
C MET A 183 -15.96 12.22 -14.78
N ASP A 184 -15.59 13.40 -15.28
CA ASP A 184 -14.33 13.58 -16.01
C ASP A 184 -13.12 13.42 -15.09
N SER A 185 -13.05 14.17 -13.99
CA SER A 185 -11.91 14.13 -13.06
C SER A 185 -11.76 12.77 -12.37
N LEU A 186 -12.88 12.20 -11.87
CA LEU A 186 -12.88 10.89 -11.23
C LEU A 186 -12.62 9.77 -12.26
N GLY A 187 -13.16 9.88 -13.46
CA GLY A 187 -12.90 8.94 -14.55
C GLY A 187 -11.42 8.91 -14.96
N LYS A 188 -10.79 10.08 -15.07
CA LYS A 188 -9.34 10.19 -15.33
C LYS A 188 -8.53 9.60 -14.18
N TYR A 189 -8.89 9.90 -12.92
CA TYR A 189 -8.24 9.31 -11.74
C TYR A 189 -8.32 7.78 -11.77
N VAL A 190 -9.48 7.20 -12.01
CA VAL A 190 -9.67 5.75 -12.12
C VAL A 190 -8.86 5.17 -13.29
N ALA A 191 -8.85 5.86 -14.44
CA ALA A 191 -8.08 5.45 -15.61
C ALA A 191 -6.58 5.43 -15.34
N ILE A 192 -6.05 6.38 -14.54
CA ILE A 192 -4.65 6.39 -14.12
C ILE A 192 -4.31 5.16 -13.28
N ILE A 193 -5.14 4.84 -12.29
CA ILE A 193 -4.90 3.70 -11.41
C ILE A 193 -5.01 2.37 -12.17
N LEU A 194 -6.11 2.16 -12.88
CA LEU A 194 -6.30 0.93 -13.65
C LEU A 194 -5.28 0.79 -14.78
N GLY A 195 -4.98 1.89 -15.49
CA GLY A 195 -3.95 1.93 -16.51
C GLY A 195 -2.56 1.62 -15.95
N GLY A 196 -2.24 2.16 -14.77
CA GLY A 196 -0.99 1.88 -14.05
C GLY A 196 -0.86 0.39 -13.71
N ASN A 197 -1.90 -0.21 -13.13
CA ASN A 197 -1.92 -1.65 -12.84
C ASN A 197 -1.79 -2.50 -14.11
N VAL A 198 -2.47 -2.14 -15.20
CA VAL A 198 -2.37 -2.84 -16.49
C VAL A 198 -0.95 -2.77 -17.06
N ILE A 199 -0.33 -1.58 -17.06
CA ILE A 199 1.05 -1.39 -17.52
C ILE A 199 2.02 -2.18 -16.64
N GLN A 200 1.87 -2.12 -15.33
CA GLN A 200 2.72 -2.85 -14.40
C GLN A 200 2.60 -4.36 -14.61
N PHE A 201 1.37 -4.87 -14.70
CA PHE A 201 1.07 -6.30 -14.84
C PHE A 201 1.57 -6.88 -16.18
N PHE A 202 1.28 -6.20 -17.29
CA PHE A 202 1.50 -6.75 -18.63
C PHE A 202 2.77 -6.25 -19.33
N ILE A 203 3.38 -5.16 -18.85
CA ILE A 203 4.58 -4.58 -19.48
C ILE A 203 5.75 -4.61 -18.52
N VAL A 204 5.66 -3.95 -17.36
CA VAL A 204 6.82 -3.75 -16.49
C VAL A 204 7.30 -5.06 -15.87
N LEU A 205 6.42 -5.81 -15.21
CA LEU A 205 6.78 -7.10 -14.61
C LEU A 205 7.29 -8.12 -15.64
N PRO A 206 6.65 -8.28 -16.82
CA PRO A 206 7.21 -9.06 -17.94
C PRO A 206 8.60 -8.60 -18.38
N LEU A 207 8.88 -7.31 -18.46
CA LEU A 207 10.20 -6.78 -18.81
C LEU A 207 11.28 -7.18 -17.78
N PHE A 208 10.96 -7.13 -16.48
CA PHE A 208 11.85 -7.62 -15.43
C PHE A 208 12.18 -9.10 -15.61
N LEU A 209 11.18 -9.94 -15.92
CA LEU A 209 11.39 -11.37 -16.20
C LEU A 209 12.26 -11.59 -17.44
N LEU A 210 11.97 -10.87 -18.55
CA LEU A 210 12.73 -10.95 -19.78
C LEU A 210 14.19 -10.53 -19.58
N ALA A 211 14.45 -9.47 -18.81
CA ALA A 211 15.81 -9.03 -18.47
C ALA A 211 16.61 -10.11 -17.72
N ARG A 212 15.93 -11.04 -17.06
CA ARG A 212 16.52 -12.22 -16.43
C ARG A 212 16.47 -13.47 -17.32
N GLY A 213 15.97 -13.35 -18.55
CA GLY A 213 15.82 -14.47 -19.49
C GLY A 213 14.78 -15.49 -19.03
N ILE A 214 13.73 -15.05 -18.35
CA ILE A 214 12.56 -15.85 -17.93
C ILE A 214 11.40 -15.50 -18.85
N ASN A 215 10.72 -16.51 -19.39
CA ASN A 215 9.56 -16.29 -20.27
C ASN A 215 8.34 -15.85 -19.44
N PRO A 216 7.86 -14.59 -19.59
CA PRO A 216 6.78 -14.06 -18.76
C PRO A 216 5.44 -14.73 -19.01
N VAL A 217 5.10 -15.04 -20.27
CA VAL A 217 3.84 -15.67 -20.64
C VAL A 217 3.73 -17.06 -20.02
N ARG A 218 4.80 -17.84 -20.10
CA ARG A 218 4.84 -19.17 -19.50
C ARG A 218 4.77 -19.10 -17.97
N THR A 219 5.45 -18.12 -17.37
CA THR A 219 5.45 -17.92 -15.92
C THR A 219 4.05 -17.50 -15.44
N LEU A 220 3.42 -16.54 -16.10
CA LEU A 220 2.07 -16.09 -15.78
C LEU A 220 1.04 -17.22 -15.92
N SER A 221 1.10 -17.98 -17.03
CA SER A 221 0.20 -19.14 -17.23
C SER A 221 0.29 -20.17 -16.10
N LYS A 222 1.49 -20.41 -15.61
CA LYS A 222 1.72 -21.32 -14.47
C LYS A 222 1.17 -20.78 -13.16
N MET A 223 1.33 -19.47 -12.92
CA MET A 223 0.91 -18.80 -11.69
C MET A 223 -0.55 -18.33 -11.69
N MET A 224 -1.27 -18.49 -12.79
CA MET A 224 -2.67 -18.05 -12.94
C MET A 224 -3.60 -18.49 -11.81
N PRO A 225 -3.52 -19.73 -11.26
CA PRO A 225 -4.38 -20.12 -10.14
C PRO A 225 -4.17 -19.25 -8.89
N ALA A 226 -2.93 -18.86 -8.58
CA ALA A 226 -2.63 -17.97 -7.46
C ALA A 226 -3.10 -16.54 -7.74
N VAL A 227 -2.86 -16.03 -8.95
CA VAL A 227 -3.29 -14.69 -9.39
C VAL A 227 -4.81 -14.54 -9.34
N LEU A 228 -5.55 -15.54 -9.86
CA LEU A 228 -7.02 -15.53 -9.83
C LEU A 228 -7.54 -15.65 -8.38
N MET A 229 -6.92 -16.49 -7.55
CA MET A 229 -7.30 -16.55 -6.14
C MET A 229 -7.10 -15.21 -5.44
N ALA A 230 -5.98 -14.54 -5.69
CA ALA A 230 -5.70 -13.21 -5.14
C ALA A 230 -6.74 -12.17 -5.57
N LEU A 231 -7.14 -12.19 -6.84
CA LEU A 231 -8.19 -11.32 -7.39
C LEU A 231 -9.49 -11.40 -6.58
N PHE A 232 -9.91 -12.59 -6.20
CA PHE A 232 -11.18 -12.79 -5.49
C PHE A 232 -11.05 -12.67 -3.97
N THR A 233 -9.92 -13.08 -3.38
CA THR A 233 -9.70 -12.99 -1.93
C THR A 233 -9.36 -11.59 -1.45
N LYS A 234 -8.82 -10.74 -2.34
CA LYS A 234 -8.29 -9.41 -2.00
C LYS A 234 -7.25 -9.45 -0.87
N SER A 235 -6.55 -10.56 -0.74
CA SER A 235 -5.56 -10.75 0.32
C SER A 235 -4.40 -11.61 -0.17
N SER A 236 -3.23 -10.98 -0.32
CA SER A 236 -1.99 -11.69 -0.64
C SER A 236 -1.64 -12.69 0.45
N ALA A 237 -1.86 -12.34 1.73
CA ALA A 237 -1.62 -13.23 2.86
C ALA A 237 -2.52 -14.48 2.84
N ALA A 238 -3.81 -14.34 2.55
CA ALA A 238 -4.72 -15.49 2.42
C ALA A 238 -4.39 -16.36 1.21
N THR A 239 -3.81 -15.79 0.16
CA THR A 239 -3.43 -16.48 -1.07
C THR A 239 -2.07 -17.17 -0.95
N LEU A 240 -1.23 -16.79 0.00
CA LEU A 240 0.14 -17.25 0.14
C LEU A 240 0.34 -18.78 0.05
N PRO A 241 -0.47 -19.64 0.71
CA PRO A 241 -0.30 -21.09 0.59
C PRO A 241 -0.45 -21.60 -0.85
N VAL A 242 -1.41 -21.02 -1.62
CA VAL A 242 -1.61 -21.36 -3.03
C VAL A 242 -0.49 -20.83 -3.89
N THR A 243 -0.02 -19.60 -3.62
CA THR A 243 1.13 -19.00 -4.32
C THR A 243 2.38 -19.86 -4.15
N MET A 244 2.69 -20.28 -2.92
CA MET A 244 3.84 -21.15 -2.62
C MET A 244 3.71 -22.49 -3.33
N ASN A 245 2.59 -23.18 -3.16
CA ASN A 245 2.37 -24.46 -3.79
C ASN A 245 2.45 -24.39 -5.33
N THR A 246 1.88 -23.34 -5.93
CA THR A 246 1.91 -23.14 -7.37
C THR A 246 3.33 -22.84 -7.88
N ALA A 247 4.09 -22.01 -7.15
CA ALA A 247 5.47 -21.72 -7.46
C ALA A 247 6.35 -22.99 -7.40
N GLU A 248 6.20 -23.82 -6.39
CA GLU A 248 6.94 -25.07 -6.23
C GLU A 248 6.58 -26.11 -7.30
N THR A 249 5.27 -26.38 -7.47
CA THR A 249 4.81 -27.52 -8.30
C THR A 249 4.70 -27.19 -9.79
N ARG A 250 4.28 -25.98 -10.16
CA ARG A 250 4.07 -25.60 -11.55
C ARG A 250 5.22 -24.78 -12.13
N MET A 251 5.74 -23.84 -11.36
CA MET A 251 6.85 -22.99 -11.81
C MET A 251 8.20 -23.73 -11.73
N GLY A 252 8.34 -24.63 -10.74
CA GLY A 252 9.55 -25.39 -10.49
C GLY A 252 10.61 -24.61 -9.69
N VAL A 253 10.17 -23.60 -8.93
CA VAL A 253 11.02 -22.85 -8.01
C VAL A 253 11.44 -23.75 -6.85
N SER A 254 12.69 -23.66 -6.41
CA SER A 254 13.17 -24.43 -5.27
C SER A 254 12.41 -24.09 -3.98
N ASN A 255 12.12 -25.11 -3.18
CA ASN A 255 11.42 -24.94 -1.90
C ASN A 255 12.14 -23.97 -0.96
N LYS A 256 13.47 -23.93 -1.02
CA LYS A 256 14.30 -23.01 -0.23
C LYS A 256 14.02 -21.55 -0.59
N VAL A 257 13.84 -21.24 -1.88
CA VAL A 257 13.56 -19.88 -2.36
C VAL A 257 12.09 -19.54 -2.15
N SER A 258 11.15 -20.40 -2.57
CA SER A 258 9.72 -20.11 -2.48
C SER A 258 9.26 -19.83 -1.06
N ARG A 259 9.66 -20.70 -0.11
CA ARG A 259 9.28 -20.61 1.31
C ARG A 259 9.95 -19.48 2.07
N PHE A 260 10.97 -18.88 1.48
CA PHE A 260 11.66 -17.72 2.03
C PHE A 260 11.15 -16.42 1.39
N VAL A 261 11.13 -16.36 0.05
CA VAL A 261 10.84 -15.13 -0.70
C VAL A 261 9.35 -14.78 -0.64
N LEU A 262 8.46 -15.73 -0.92
CA LEU A 262 7.03 -15.44 -1.03
C LEU A 262 6.40 -14.90 0.26
N PRO A 263 6.68 -15.46 1.48
CA PRO A 263 6.17 -14.87 2.71
C PRO A 263 6.65 -13.42 2.96
N ILE A 264 7.88 -13.10 2.57
CA ILE A 264 8.43 -11.76 2.68
C ILE A 264 7.74 -10.84 1.67
N CYS A 265 7.69 -11.26 0.40
CA CYS A 265 7.08 -10.48 -0.68
C CYS A 265 5.60 -10.15 -0.37
N THR A 266 4.85 -11.10 0.16
CA THR A 266 3.43 -10.91 0.55
C THR A 266 3.21 -9.71 1.49
N THR A 267 4.25 -9.25 2.19
CA THR A 267 4.16 -8.11 3.12
C THR A 267 4.86 -6.85 2.62
N ILE A 268 5.88 -6.97 1.77
CA ILE A 268 6.70 -5.81 1.37
C ILE A 268 6.63 -5.50 -0.14
N ASN A 269 6.21 -6.46 -0.99
CA ASN A 269 6.20 -6.29 -2.44
C ASN A 269 4.80 -5.90 -2.92
N MET A 270 4.36 -4.70 -2.55
CA MET A 270 3.01 -4.18 -2.76
C MET A 270 2.97 -3.15 -3.89
N ASN A 271 3.15 -3.61 -5.13
CA ASN A 271 3.31 -2.75 -6.30
C ASN A 271 2.04 -1.93 -6.60
N GLY A 272 0.88 -2.58 -6.68
CA GLY A 272 -0.40 -1.90 -6.90
C GLY A 272 -0.70 -0.90 -5.80
N CYS A 273 -0.41 -1.28 -4.54
CA CYS A 273 -0.56 -0.40 -3.39
C CYS A 273 0.29 0.86 -3.49
N ALA A 274 1.56 0.75 -3.87
CA ALA A 274 2.46 1.90 -4.00
C ALA A 274 1.95 2.90 -5.06
N ALA A 275 1.50 2.39 -6.20
CA ALA A 275 0.90 3.20 -7.26
C ALA A 275 -0.40 3.88 -6.79
N PHE A 276 -1.29 3.14 -6.11
CA PHE A 276 -2.54 3.69 -5.56
C PHE A 276 -2.27 4.76 -4.52
N ILE A 277 -1.41 4.48 -3.53
CA ILE A 277 -1.08 5.44 -2.47
C ILE A 277 -0.54 6.74 -3.09
N LEU A 278 0.37 6.63 -4.05
CA LEU A 278 0.93 7.80 -4.73
C LEU A 278 -0.14 8.61 -5.47
N VAL A 279 -0.83 7.97 -6.42
CA VAL A 279 -1.82 8.64 -7.28
C VAL A 279 -2.94 9.26 -6.46
N THR A 280 -3.45 8.53 -5.46
CA THR A 280 -4.53 9.00 -4.60
C THR A 280 -4.06 10.14 -3.71
N SER A 281 -2.86 10.07 -3.13
CA SER A 281 -2.31 11.15 -2.33
C SER A 281 -2.13 12.44 -3.15
N LEU A 282 -1.55 12.33 -4.34
CA LEU A 282 -1.41 13.48 -5.25
C LEU A 282 -2.78 14.06 -5.63
N PHE A 283 -3.76 13.22 -5.92
CA PHE A 283 -5.11 13.66 -6.26
C PHE A 283 -5.80 14.39 -5.10
N LEU A 284 -5.68 13.89 -3.86
CA LEU A 284 -6.22 14.56 -2.69
C LEU A 284 -5.50 15.90 -2.40
N MET A 285 -4.17 15.91 -2.48
CA MET A 285 -3.36 17.12 -2.28
C MET A 285 -3.70 18.21 -3.32
N GLN A 286 -3.82 17.83 -4.60
CA GLN A 286 -4.23 18.74 -5.67
C GLN A 286 -5.62 19.34 -5.39
N ASN A 287 -6.58 18.51 -4.99
CA ASN A 287 -7.93 18.96 -4.65
C ASN A 287 -7.98 19.78 -3.35
N GLY A 288 -6.99 19.61 -2.46
CA GLY A 288 -6.78 20.44 -1.27
C GLY A 288 -6.08 21.78 -1.57
N GLY A 289 -5.83 22.12 -2.84
CA GLY A 289 -5.20 23.36 -3.25
C GLY A 289 -3.66 23.37 -3.12
N ILE A 290 -3.05 22.22 -2.82
CA ILE A 290 -1.58 22.10 -2.75
C ILE A 290 -1.01 22.06 -4.16
N GLN A 291 -0.07 22.96 -4.45
CA GLN A 291 0.63 22.95 -5.73
C GLN A 291 1.63 21.77 -5.79
N LEU A 292 1.43 20.91 -6.76
CA LEU A 292 2.26 19.73 -6.96
C LEU A 292 3.48 20.07 -7.82
N SER A 293 4.60 20.44 -7.18
CA SER A 293 5.88 20.54 -7.87
C SER A 293 6.44 19.14 -8.19
N LEU A 294 7.31 19.04 -9.19
CA LEU A 294 7.97 17.77 -9.53
C LEU A 294 8.75 17.19 -8.33
N SER A 295 9.39 18.05 -7.53
CA SER A 295 10.08 17.64 -6.31
C SER A 295 9.12 17.04 -5.28
N THR A 296 7.94 17.64 -5.09
CA THR A 296 6.89 17.10 -4.21
C THR A 296 6.40 15.74 -4.72
N MET A 297 6.15 15.61 -6.02
CA MET A 297 5.71 14.34 -6.62
C MET A 297 6.76 13.23 -6.44
N ILE A 298 8.04 13.53 -6.64
CA ILE A 298 9.13 12.57 -6.43
C ILE A 298 9.25 12.20 -4.96
N LEU A 299 9.13 13.15 -4.03
CA LEU A 299 9.12 12.86 -2.60
C LEU A 299 7.98 11.90 -2.26
N TRP A 300 6.78 12.16 -2.76
CA TRP A 300 5.62 11.30 -2.55
C TRP A 300 5.76 9.92 -3.19
N LEU A 301 6.51 9.79 -4.28
CA LEU A 301 6.86 8.49 -4.84
C LEU A 301 7.62 7.62 -3.80
N PHE A 302 8.62 8.18 -3.14
CA PHE A 302 9.36 7.45 -2.11
C PHE A 302 8.53 7.20 -0.84
N ILE A 303 7.69 8.16 -0.44
CA ILE A 303 6.76 8.00 0.69
C ILE A 303 5.79 6.85 0.39
N SER A 304 5.21 6.80 -0.81
CA SER A 304 4.25 5.75 -1.18
C SER A 304 4.90 4.36 -1.22
N VAL A 305 6.12 4.26 -1.73
CA VAL A 305 6.89 2.99 -1.72
C VAL A 305 7.17 2.53 -0.28
N LEU A 306 7.62 3.44 0.58
CA LEU A 306 7.89 3.12 1.99
C LEU A 306 6.59 2.74 2.72
N SER A 307 5.51 3.45 2.45
CA SER A 307 4.20 3.18 3.05
C SER A 307 3.63 1.84 2.59
N ALA A 308 3.81 1.50 1.31
CA ALA A 308 3.37 0.22 0.76
C ALA A 308 4.05 -0.98 1.46
N VAL A 309 5.32 -0.85 1.86
CA VAL A 309 6.03 -1.86 2.68
C VAL A 309 5.34 -2.08 4.04
N GLY A 310 4.65 -1.07 4.57
CA GLY A 310 3.88 -1.19 5.82
C GLY A 310 2.47 -1.78 5.63
N ASN A 311 2.07 -2.08 4.41
CA ASN A 311 0.76 -2.67 4.14
C ASN A 311 0.80 -4.19 4.36
N ALA A 312 -0.05 -4.69 5.25
CA ALA A 312 -0.01 -6.09 5.71
C ALA A 312 -0.63 -7.11 4.74
N GLY A 313 -0.86 -6.78 3.47
CA GLY A 313 -1.46 -7.71 2.49
C GLY A 313 -2.90 -8.14 2.81
N VAL A 314 -3.64 -7.30 3.52
CA VAL A 314 -5.04 -7.51 3.90
C VAL A 314 -5.98 -6.71 3.01
N PRO A 315 -7.25 -7.14 2.85
CA PRO A 315 -8.24 -6.41 2.07
C PRO A 315 -8.36 -4.93 2.52
N MET A 316 -8.45 -4.03 1.56
CA MET A 316 -8.58 -2.58 1.77
C MET A 316 -7.37 -1.90 2.46
N GLY A 317 -6.25 -2.60 2.65
CA GLY A 317 -5.09 -2.07 3.39
C GLY A 317 -4.54 -0.77 2.83
N CYS A 318 -4.37 -0.68 1.51
CA CYS A 318 -3.85 0.52 0.84
C CYS A 318 -4.79 1.72 0.97
N TYR A 319 -6.11 1.48 0.91
CA TYR A 319 -7.12 2.52 1.10
C TYR A 319 -7.01 3.15 2.49
N PHE A 320 -6.95 2.32 3.54
CA PHE A 320 -6.86 2.83 4.92
C PHE A 320 -5.53 3.49 5.21
N LEU A 321 -4.47 2.97 4.65
CA LEU A 321 -3.15 3.57 4.75
C LEU A 321 -3.13 4.97 4.11
N THR A 322 -3.69 5.11 2.90
CA THR A 322 -3.80 6.41 2.22
C THR A 322 -4.70 7.37 3.00
N LEU A 323 -5.85 6.90 3.49
CA LEU A 323 -6.75 7.68 4.33
C LEU A 323 -6.03 8.22 5.58
N SER A 324 -5.25 7.38 6.23
CA SER A 324 -4.47 7.77 7.42
C SER A 324 -3.37 8.78 7.09
N LEU A 325 -2.61 8.55 6.01
CA LEU A 325 -1.58 9.48 5.54
C LEU A 325 -2.17 10.87 5.26
N MET A 326 -3.28 10.92 4.53
CA MET A 326 -3.94 12.16 4.12
C MET A 326 -4.65 12.87 5.28
N SER A 327 -5.20 12.12 6.23
CA SER A 327 -5.78 12.67 7.47
C SER A 327 -4.74 13.40 8.31
N GLY A 328 -3.53 12.84 8.43
CA GLY A 328 -2.41 13.49 9.14
C GLY A 328 -1.89 14.77 8.47
N MET A 329 -2.26 15.02 7.21
CA MET A 329 -1.89 16.21 6.43
C MET A 329 -3.03 17.23 6.28
N ASN A 330 -4.17 17.02 6.95
CA ASN A 330 -5.38 17.83 6.79
C ASN A 330 -5.87 17.92 5.31
N ALA A 331 -5.59 16.90 4.50
CA ALA A 331 -6.09 16.83 3.13
C ALA A 331 -7.61 16.59 3.12
N PRO A 332 -8.32 16.87 2.01
CA PRO A 332 -9.77 16.69 1.90
C PRO A 332 -10.15 15.20 1.85
N ILE A 333 -10.07 14.52 2.99
CA ILE A 333 -10.31 13.08 3.12
C ILE A 333 -11.73 12.65 2.77
N GLY A 334 -12.70 13.57 2.68
CA GLY A 334 -14.05 13.28 2.17
C GLY A 334 -14.06 12.67 0.78
N ILE A 335 -13.05 13.00 -0.05
CA ILE A 335 -12.85 12.41 -1.38
C ILE A 335 -12.62 10.89 -1.28
N MET A 336 -12.00 10.40 -0.21
CA MET A 336 -11.81 8.96 0.00
C MET A 336 -13.16 8.22 0.11
N GLY A 337 -14.19 8.87 0.68
CA GLY A 337 -15.56 8.33 0.69
C GLY A 337 -16.12 8.11 -0.72
N ILE A 338 -15.80 8.99 -1.66
CA ILE A 338 -16.19 8.87 -3.07
C ILE A 338 -15.43 7.73 -3.76
N ILE A 339 -14.15 7.57 -3.42
CA ILE A 339 -13.27 6.54 -3.97
C ILE A 339 -13.63 5.14 -3.44
N LEU A 340 -14.17 5.03 -2.23
CA LEU A 340 -14.39 3.75 -1.53
C LEU A 340 -15.17 2.69 -2.34
N PRO A 341 -16.32 3.01 -2.97
CA PRO A 341 -17.04 2.02 -3.77
C PRO A 341 -16.23 1.50 -4.96
N ILE A 342 -15.47 2.38 -5.60
CA ILE A 342 -14.62 2.05 -6.76
C ILE A 342 -13.41 1.24 -6.29
N TYR A 343 -12.85 1.59 -5.13
CA TYR A 343 -11.69 0.93 -4.59
C TYR A 343 -11.92 -0.56 -4.30
N THR A 344 -13.15 -0.97 -4.01
CA THR A 344 -13.45 -2.40 -3.82
C THR A 344 -13.13 -3.26 -5.06
N ILE A 345 -13.18 -2.67 -6.26
CA ILE A 345 -12.81 -3.31 -7.52
C ILE A 345 -11.31 -3.13 -7.77
N ILE A 346 -10.77 -1.95 -7.50
CA ILE A 346 -9.33 -1.65 -7.62
C ILE A 346 -8.54 -2.62 -6.74
N ASP A 347 -8.94 -2.84 -5.48
CA ASP A 347 -8.31 -3.75 -4.52
C ASP A 347 -8.20 -5.20 -5.04
N MET A 348 -9.17 -5.67 -5.83
CA MET A 348 -9.09 -6.97 -6.50
C MET A 348 -7.92 -7.02 -7.48
N ILE A 349 -7.81 -5.99 -8.31
CA ILE A 349 -6.79 -5.90 -9.38
C ILE A 349 -5.40 -5.71 -8.75
N GLU A 350 -5.28 -4.82 -7.78
CA GLU A 350 -4.03 -4.58 -7.04
C GLU A 350 -3.53 -5.83 -6.35
N THR A 351 -4.40 -6.59 -5.70
CA THR A 351 -4.02 -7.84 -5.03
C THR A 351 -3.55 -8.88 -6.03
N ALA A 352 -4.22 -9.01 -7.17
CA ALA A 352 -3.78 -9.90 -8.25
C ALA A 352 -2.41 -9.50 -8.81
N GLU A 353 -2.17 -8.20 -8.99
CA GLU A 353 -0.89 -7.64 -9.41
C GLU A 353 0.20 -7.89 -8.38
N ASN A 354 -0.07 -7.67 -7.09
CA ASN A 354 0.89 -7.91 -6.01
C ASN A 354 1.34 -9.37 -6.00
N VAL A 355 0.42 -10.33 -6.07
CA VAL A 355 0.73 -11.77 -6.12
C VAL A 355 1.47 -12.15 -7.42
N TRP A 356 1.15 -11.52 -8.55
CA TRP A 356 1.91 -11.67 -9.77
C TRP A 356 3.35 -11.14 -9.61
N SER A 357 3.51 -9.98 -9.02
CA SER A 357 4.83 -9.40 -8.70
C SER A 357 5.63 -10.30 -7.76
N ASP A 358 5.02 -10.83 -6.69
CA ASP A 358 5.64 -11.80 -5.77
C ASP A 358 6.18 -13.02 -6.53
N SER A 359 5.39 -13.51 -7.48
CA SER A 359 5.75 -14.64 -8.32
C SER A 359 6.93 -14.31 -9.25
N CYS A 360 6.96 -13.09 -9.80
CA CYS A 360 8.07 -12.60 -10.63
C CYS A 360 9.36 -12.48 -9.80
N VAL A 361 9.29 -11.85 -8.64
CA VAL A 361 10.44 -11.70 -7.73
C VAL A 361 10.98 -13.09 -7.34
N CYS A 362 10.09 -13.99 -6.95
CA CYS A 362 10.46 -15.36 -6.57
C CYS A 362 11.17 -16.10 -7.71
N ALA A 363 10.67 -16.00 -8.95
CA ALA A 363 11.29 -16.61 -10.13
C ALA A 363 12.68 -16.01 -10.44
N MET A 364 12.82 -14.69 -10.33
CA MET A 364 14.10 -14.01 -10.57
C MET A 364 15.14 -14.38 -9.53
N VAL A 365 14.76 -14.42 -8.25
CA VAL A 365 15.65 -14.84 -7.16
C VAL A 365 16.10 -16.29 -7.34
N ASP A 366 15.17 -17.21 -7.65
CA ASP A 366 15.52 -18.63 -7.86
C ASP A 366 16.51 -18.80 -8.99
N LYS A 367 16.30 -18.09 -10.11
CA LYS A 367 17.24 -18.12 -11.25
C LYS A 367 18.62 -17.59 -10.89
N ASP A 368 18.71 -16.52 -10.08
CA ASP A 368 20.00 -15.98 -9.66
C ASP A 368 20.72 -16.91 -8.69
N MET A 369 19.97 -17.63 -7.85
CA MET A 369 20.57 -18.64 -6.96
C MET A 369 21.10 -19.85 -7.72
N GLN A 370 20.39 -20.30 -8.77
CA GLN A 370 20.85 -21.40 -9.65
C GLN A 370 22.16 -21.06 -10.41
N LYS A 371 22.37 -19.78 -10.75
CA LYS A 371 23.63 -19.34 -11.41
C LYS A 371 24.80 -19.19 -10.44
N SER A 372 24.51 -19.11 -9.14
CA SER A 372 25.52 -18.91 -8.09
C SER A 372 25.93 -20.21 -7.40
N ALA A 373 25.24 -21.32 -7.68
CA ALA A 373 25.54 -22.69 -7.26
C ALA A 373 26.35 -23.41 -8.32
#